data_82cd80cac0b9b33347ead8d9be25b2c9
#
_entry.id   82cd80cac0b9b33347ead8d9be25b2c9
#
_cell.length_a   1.000
_cell.length_b   1.000
_cell.length_c   1.000
_cell.angle_alpha   90.00
_cell.angle_beta   90.00
_cell.angle_gamma   90.00
#
_symmetry.space_group_name_H-M   'P 1'
#
loop_
_entity.id
_entity.type
_entity.pdbx_description
1 polymer ?
#
loop_
_entity_poly.entity_id
_entity_poly.type
_entity_poly.pdbx_seq_one_letter_code
_entity_poly.pdbx_strand_id
1 'polypeptide(L)'
;MKFKIMEMLTNNHFVTLENCRNAFNQNSKFVEQTSAMMYAYTVEFIGNRWMFINCDFDTKQYRDTVYDTIEEREVDNPRLRTQNELKQQFFSMYDCVAQKLYLSDFQRKGSLRTFLNNHFEPKVKMRECFLDMNQFANTVQFLKAIRLVQEQALHNETGRDLFSRVIGNDLGIDAPKKMVTKISFPHEPVANLHTILQKLGQHKNDNMFDQVVIIGEDAFGAEKKFDYESFIGDIIIDVEKNYDNRYVATEVRDRLISVLGGDENVQGA
;
A
#
# COMPACT_ATOMS: atom_id res chain seq x y z
N MET A 1 -10.60 -7.40 -11.45
CA MET A 1 -9.43 -6.48 -11.28
C MET A 1 -8.66 -6.87 -10.02
N LYS A 2 -7.33 -6.77 -10.02
CA LYS A 2 -6.45 -7.20 -8.91
C LYS A 2 -5.80 -5.99 -8.24
N PHE A 3 -5.78 -5.96 -6.89
CA PHE A 3 -5.13 -4.92 -6.11
C PHE A 3 -4.02 -5.50 -5.24
N LYS A 4 -2.87 -4.85 -5.26
CA LYS A 4 -1.76 -5.13 -4.34
C LYS A 4 -1.88 -4.31 -3.08
N ILE A 5 -1.47 -4.90 -1.96
CA ILE A 5 -1.55 -4.31 -0.63
C ILE A 5 -0.23 -3.65 -0.27
N MET A 6 -0.31 -2.44 0.25
CA MET A 6 0.81 -1.64 0.70
C MET A 6 0.50 -0.95 2.01
N GLU A 7 1.50 -0.37 2.65
CA GLU A 7 1.36 0.56 3.76
C GLU A 7 1.76 1.98 3.32
N MET A 8 1.10 2.97 3.90
CA MET A 8 1.38 4.39 3.64
C MET A 8 1.78 5.06 4.96
N LEU A 9 2.99 5.64 5.01
CA LEU A 9 3.58 6.20 6.22
C LEU A 9 4.12 7.62 5.98
N THR A 10 4.01 8.46 7.01
CA THR A 10 4.70 9.75 7.13
C THR A 10 5.52 9.75 8.41
N ASN A 11 6.79 10.15 8.37
CA ASN A 11 7.69 10.11 9.54
C ASN A 11 7.69 8.76 10.30
N ASN A 12 7.56 7.64 9.56
CA ASN A 12 7.45 6.27 10.07
C ASN A 12 6.17 5.96 10.89
N HIS A 13 5.17 6.85 10.89
CA HIS A 13 3.83 6.62 11.42
C HIS A 13 2.85 6.40 10.28
N PHE A 14 1.81 5.62 10.50
CA PHE A 14 0.75 5.46 9.52
C PHE A 14 0.04 6.78 9.24
N VAL A 15 -0.29 6.99 7.98
CA VAL A 15 -1.09 8.16 7.58
C VAL A 15 -2.49 8.05 8.16
N THR A 16 -2.96 9.13 8.79
CA THR A 16 -4.31 9.20 9.35
C THR A 16 -5.30 9.80 8.35
N LEU A 17 -6.60 9.65 8.61
CA LEU A 17 -7.64 10.33 7.84
C LEU A 17 -7.47 11.85 7.84
N GLU A 18 -7.07 12.42 8.99
CA GLU A 18 -6.80 13.85 9.13
C GLU A 18 -5.65 14.29 8.21
N ASN A 19 -4.54 13.51 8.17
CA ASN A 19 -3.46 13.78 7.23
C ASN A 19 -3.95 13.77 5.77
N CYS A 20 -4.81 12.80 5.40
CA CYS A 20 -5.38 12.72 4.07
C CYS A 20 -6.27 13.94 3.76
N ARG A 21 -7.13 14.35 4.69
CA ARG A 21 -8.02 15.52 4.51
C ARG A 21 -7.27 16.84 4.48
N ASN A 22 -6.15 16.94 5.19
CA ASN A 22 -5.29 18.13 5.13
C ASN A 22 -4.53 18.22 3.79
N ALA A 23 -4.17 17.07 3.20
CA ALA A 23 -3.51 17.02 1.89
C ALA A 23 -4.48 17.24 0.72
N PHE A 24 -5.74 16.81 0.85
CA PHE A 24 -6.72 16.84 -0.23
C PHE A 24 -8.08 17.35 0.26
N ASN A 25 -8.69 18.22 -0.53
CA ASN A 25 -10.09 18.57 -0.35
C ASN A 25 -10.98 17.42 -0.90
N GLN A 26 -12.21 17.31 -0.41
CA GLN A 26 -13.18 16.34 -0.90
C GLN A 26 -13.47 16.54 -2.40
N ASN A 27 -13.54 15.44 -3.15
CA ASN A 27 -13.84 15.42 -4.58
C ASN A 27 -12.93 16.33 -5.43
N SER A 28 -11.67 16.41 -5.08
CA SER A 28 -10.69 17.25 -5.77
C SER A 28 -10.15 16.56 -7.02
N LYS A 29 -9.94 17.35 -8.06
CA LYS A 29 -9.32 16.92 -9.32
C LYS A 29 -7.98 17.59 -9.50
N PHE A 30 -6.99 16.83 -9.92
CA PHE A 30 -5.63 17.27 -10.12
C PHE A 30 -5.11 16.79 -11.47
N VAL A 31 -4.35 17.63 -12.15
CA VAL A 31 -3.66 17.26 -13.39
C VAL A 31 -2.17 17.40 -13.17
N GLU A 32 -1.45 16.30 -13.34
CA GLU A 32 0.01 16.28 -13.33
C GLU A 32 0.55 15.91 -14.70
N GLN A 33 1.65 16.55 -15.06
CA GLN A 33 2.29 16.34 -16.34
C GLN A 33 3.78 16.09 -16.17
N THR A 34 4.28 15.07 -16.86
CA THR A 34 5.71 14.87 -17.10
C THR A 34 6.03 15.24 -18.56
N SER A 35 7.27 15.09 -18.98
CA SER A 35 7.66 15.27 -20.38
C SER A 35 6.93 14.31 -21.33
N ALA A 36 6.62 13.10 -20.88
CA ALA A 36 6.07 12.02 -21.71
C ALA A 36 4.61 11.66 -21.38
N MET A 37 4.14 11.92 -20.17
CA MET A 37 2.86 11.41 -19.65
C MET A 37 1.99 12.54 -19.10
N MET A 38 0.70 12.34 -19.16
CA MET A 38 -0.32 13.16 -18.49
C MET A 38 -1.14 12.26 -17.58
N TYR A 39 -1.43 12.76 -16.37
CA TYR A 39 -2.20 12.07 -15.32
C TYR A 39 -3.32 13.01 -14.84
N ALA A 40 -4.54 12.50 -14.80
CA ALA A 40 -5.68 13.19 -14.21
C ALA A 40 -6.17 12.38 -12.99
N TYR A 41 -5.89 12.90 -11.81
CA TYR A 41 -6.28 12.29 -10.54
C TYR A 41 -7.60 12.85 -10.06
N THR A 42 -8.48 11.99 -9.55
CA THR A 42 -9.66 12.37 -8.78
C THR A 42 -9.56 11.72 -7.41
N VAL A 43 -9.65 12.52 -6.34
CA VAL A 43 -9.59 12.07 -4.95
C VAL A 43 -10.97 12.21 -4.32
N GLU A 44 -11.47 11.13 -3.74
CA GLU A 44 -12.77 11.07 -3.06
C GLU A 44 -12.60 10.52 -1.64
N PHE A 45 -13.30 11.10 -0.67
CA PHE A 45 -13.42 10.54 0.67
C PHE A 45 -14.80 9.91 0.86
N ILE A 46 -14.81 8.67 1.34
CA ILE A 46 -16.03 7.91 1.63
C ILE A 46 -16.11 7.69 3.14
N GLY A 47 -17.09 8.33 3.75
CA GLY A 47 -17.27 8.33 5.20
C GLY A 47 -16.00 8.83 5.92
N ASN A 48 -15.75 8.23 7.09
CA ASN A 48 -14.58 8.53 7.92
C ASN A 48 -13.49 7.45 7.83
N ARG A 49 -13.51 6.63 6.78
CA ARG A 49 -12.61 5.49 6.67
C ARG A 49 -11.77 5.48 5.39
N TRP A 50 -12.34 5.86 4.24
CA TRP A 50 -11.74 5.59 2.96
C TRP A 50 -11.31 6.85 2.23
N MET A 51 -10.12 6.83 1.63
CA MET A 51 -9.70 7.75 0.59
C MET A 51 -9.52 6.96 -0.71
N PHE A 52 -10.34 7.24 -1.73
CA PHE A 52 -10.28 6.63 -3.05
C PHE A 52 -9.65 7.58 -4.05
N ILE A 53 -8.74 7.06 -4.87
CA ILE A 53 -8.05 7.80 -5.92
C ILE A 53 -8.27 7.05 -7.23
N ASN A 54 -8.93 7.70 -8.18
CA ASN A 54 -8.97 7.31 -9.58
C ASN A 54 -7.95 8.13 -10.36
N CYS A 55 -7.16 7.49 -11.21
CA CYS A 55 -6.23 8.15 -12.10
C CYS A 55 -6.43 7.69 -13.53
N ASP A 56 -6.79 8.62 -14.39
CA ASP A 56 -6.77 8.46 -15.84
C ASP A 56 -5.44 8.97 -16.38
N PHE A 57 -4.77 8.22 -17.25
CA PHE A 57 -3.47 8.62 -17.75
C PHE A 57 -3.20 8.11 -19.17
N ASP A 58 -2.33 8.81 -19.90
CA ASP A 58 -1.76 8.36 -21.17
C ASP A 58 -0.50 9.16 -21.54
N THR A 59 0.11 8.76 -22.66
CA THR A 59 1.22 9.50 -23.27
C THR A 59 0.72 10.80 -23.89
N LYS A 60 1.56 11.84 -23.86
CA LYS A 60 1.32 13.11 -24.52
C LYS A 60 1.61 13.00 -26.03
N GLN A 61 0.88 12.15 -26.73
CA GLN A 61 1.04 12.02 -28.16
C GLN A 61 -0.12 12.70 -28.87
N TYR A 62 0.20 13.70 -29.65
CA TYR A 62 -0.70 14.32 -30.63
C TYR A 62 -0.21 13.92 -32.01
N ARG A 63 -1.13 13.44 -32.84
CA ARG A 63 -0.90 13.23 -34.27
C ARG A 63 -1.69 14.28 -35.02
N ASP A 64 -1.07 14.93 -36.00
CA ASP A 64 -1.74 15.93 -36.81
C ASP A 64 -2.83 15.31 -37.71
N THR A 65 -2.68 14.02 -38.08
CA THR A 65 -3.67 13.27 -38.86
C THR A 65 -4.18 12.05 -38.09
N VAL A 66 -5.41 11.63 -38.37
CA VAL A 66 -6.05 10.39 -37.94
C VAL A 66 -6.60 9.65 -39.13
N TYR A 67 -6.70 8.32 -39.06
CA TYR A 67 -7.30 7.51 -40.09
C TYR A 67 -8.83 7.47 -39.89
N ASP A 68 -9.57 7.98 -40.91
CA ASP A 68 -11.03 7.86 -40.96
C ASP A 68 -11.39 6.49 -41.53
N THR A 69 -12.07 5.66 -40.70
CA THR A 69 -12.43 4.29 -41.07
C THR A 69 -13.65 4.23 -42.05
N ILE A 70 -14.39 5.32 -42.19
CA ILE A 70 -15.54 5.42 -43.10
C ILE A 70 -15.06 5.86 -44.46
N GLU A 71 -14.22 6.89 -44.51
CA GLU A 71 -13.65 7.42 -45.73
C GLU A 71 -12.40 6.67 -46.21
N GLU A 72 -11.91 5.73 -45.40
CA GLU A 72 -10.71 4.89 -45.63
C GLU A 72 -9.45 5.70 -46.00
N ARG A 73 -9.29 6.89 -45.41
CA ARG A 73 -8.15 7.80 -45.67
C ARG A 73 -7.68 8.51 -44.41
N GLU A 74 -6.47 9.07 -44.46
CA GLU A 74 -5.98 10.00 -43.49
C GLU A 74 -6.70 11.35 -43.61
N VAL A 75 -7.19 11.88 -42.47
CA VAL A 75 -7.82 13.19 -42.36
C VAL A 75 -7.16 13.98 -41.23
N ASP A 76 -7.31 15.29 -41.22
CA ASP A 76 -6.83 16.14 -40.15
C ASP A 76 -7.45 15.73 -38.83
N ASN A 77 -6.63 15.71 -37.75
CA ASN A 77 -7.12 15.38 -36.44
C ASN A 77 -8.07 16.46 -35.93
N PRO A 78 -9.35 16.16 -35.66
CA PRO A 78 -10.33 17.14 -35.23
C PRO A 78 -10.07 17.67 -33.82
N ARG A 79 -9.17 17.01 -33.04
CA ARG A 79 -8.80 17.45 -31.69
C ARG A 79 -7.77 18.58 -31.74
N LEU A 80 -7.85 19.47 -30.75
CA LEU A 80 -6.82 20.48 -30.54
C LEU A 80 -5.55 19.83 -29.99
N ARG A 81 -4.37 20.38 -30.28
CA ARG A 81 -3.08 19.91 -29.71
C ARG A 81 -3.02 19.94 -28.20
N THR A 82 -3.89 20.71 -27.54
CA THR A 82 -4.05 20.78 -26.09
C THR A 82 -4.95 19.68 -25.51
N GLN A 83 -5.64 18.91 -26.36
CA GLN A 83 -6.56 17.85 -25.96
C GLN A 83 -5.86 16.49 -26.03
N ASN A 84 -5.82 15.78 -24.91
CA ASN A 84 -5.28 14.42 -24.83
C ASN A 84 -6.40 13.44 -24.45
N GLU A 85 -6.38 12.26 -25.05
CA GLU A 85 -7.18 11.14 -24.60
C GLU A 85 -6.42 10.38 -23.53
N LEU A 86 -7.03 10.21 -22.35
CA LEU A 86 -6.48 9.41 -21.27
C LEU A 86 -7.14 8.02 -21.33
N LYS A 87 -6.46 7.07 -21.97
CA LYS A 87 -7.02 5.73 -22.27
C LYS A 87 -6.78 4.71 -21.17
N GLN A 88 -5.77 4.93 -20.34
CA GLN A 88 -5.38 4.02 -19.29
C GLN A 88 -5.89 4.51 -17.93
N GLN A 89 -6.12 3.56 -17.03
CA GLN A 89 -6.63 3.86 -15.69
C GLN A 89 -5.90 3.03 -14.64
N PHE A 90 -5.68 3.63 -13.49
CA PHE A 90 -5.41 2.87 -12.28
C PHE A 90 -6.20 3.44 -11.10
N PHE A 91 -6.42 2.59 -10.12
CA PHE A 91 -7.20 2.90 -8.93
C PHE A 91 -6.39 2.61 -7.69
N SER A 92 -6.58 3.45 -6.69
CA SER A 92 -6.00 3.25 -5.38
C SER A 92 -7.04 3.57 -4.30
N MET A 93 -7.04 2.79 -3.22
CA MET A 93 -7.87 3.06 -2.04
C MET A 93 -7.02 2.93 -0.79
N TYR A 94 -7.10 3.92 0.08
CA TYR A 94 -6.48 3.87 1.40
C TYR A 94 -7.55 3.69 2.46
N ASP A 95 -7.42 2.61 3.24
CA ASP A 95 -8.20 2.35 4.45
C ASP A 95 -7.47 2.98 5.64
N CYS A 96 -8.00 4.10 6.14
CA CYS A 96 -7.41 4.82 7.27
C CYS A 96 -7.53 4.05 8.61
N VAL A 97 -8.47 3.11 8.71
CA VAL A 97 -8.68 2.27 9.90
C VAL A 97 -7.74 1.06 9.87
N ALA A 98 -7.75 0.29 8.78
CA ALA A 98 -6.84 -0.84 8.60
C ALA A 98 -5.40 -0.42 8.27
N GLN A 99 -5.17 0.87 7.93
CA GLN A 99 -3.86 1.44 7.58
C GLN A 99 -3.22 0.74 6.37
N LYS A 100 -4.06 0.38 5.38
CA LYS A 100 -3.67 -0.32 4.17
C LYS A 100 -4.01 0.49 2.93
N LEU A 101 -3.07 0.51 1.99
CA LEU A 101 -3.21 1.09 0.67
C LEU A 101 -3.35 -0.04 -0.35
N TYR A 102 -4.41 -0.01 -1.13
CA TYR A 102 -4.70 -0.95 -2.21
C TYR A 102 -4.43 -0.27 -3.54
N LEU A 103 -3.65 -0.89 -4.43
CA LEU A 103 -3.25 -0.32 -5.71
C LEU A 103 -3.49 -1.32 -6.85
N SER A 104 -4.28 -0.94 -7.85
CA SER A 104 -4.67 -1.82 -8.96
C SER A 104 -3.56 -2.02 -10.00
N ASP A 105 -2.68 -1.04 -10.19
CA ASP A 105 -1.52 -1.14 -11.10
C ASP A 105 -0.23 -0.84 -10.34
N PHE A 106 0.50 -1.89 -10.02
CA PHE A 106 1.74 -1.77 -9.25
C PHE A 106 2.86 -1.05 -10.02
N GLN A 107 2.85 -1.08 -11.35
CA GLN A 107 3.82 -0.35 -12.16
C GLN A 107 3.67 1.17 -11.99
N ARG A 108 2.47 1.63 -11.62
CA ARG A 108 2.14 3.04 -11.35
C ARG A 108 2.40 3.49 -9.90
N LYS A 109 2.96 2.62 -9.06
CA LYS A 109 3.38 2.97 -7.69
C LYS A 109 4.24 4.23 -7.63
N GLY A 110 5.18 4.39 -8.57
CA GLY A 110 6.05 5.57 -8.65
C GLY A 110 5.27 6.85 -8.92
N SER A 111 4.34 6.83 -9.89
CA SER A 111 3.48 7.97 -10.24
C SER A 111 2.55 8.34 -9.08
N LEU A 112 1.91 7.36 -8.45
CA LEU A 112 1.07 7.58 -7.26
C LEU A 112 1.88 8.19 -6.11
N ARG A 113 3.10 7.67 -5.83
CA ARG A 113 3.97 8.22 -4.79
C ARG A 113 4.37 9.67 -5.07
N THR A 114 4.68 10.01 -6.32
CA THR A 114 5.00 11.39 -6.71
C THR A 114 3.80 12.30 -6.47
N PHE A 115 2.61 11.90 -6.94
CA PHE A 115 1.37 12.63 -6.71
C PHE A 115 1.11 12.86 -5.22
N LEU A 116 1.15 11.81 -4.39
CA LEU A 116 0.97 11.95 -2.95
C LEU A 116 2.01 12.90 -2.35
N ASN A 117 3.27 12.80 -2.75
CA ASN A 117 4.36 13.64 -2.22
C ASN A 117 4.33 15.11 -2.67
N ASN A 118 3.52 15.44 -3.67
CA ASN A 118 3.25 16.83 -4.05
C ASN A 118 2.20 17.50 -3.14
N HIS A 119 1.45 16.69 -2.37
CA HIS A 119 0.34 17.17 -1.52
C HIS A 119 0.53 16.90 -0.03
N PHE A 120 1.34 15.88 0.33
CA PHE A 120 1.60 15.55 1.73
C PHE A 120 2.87 16.22 2.27
N GLU A 121 2.74 16.86 3.42
CA GLU A 121 3.87 17.28 4.26
C GLU A 121 3.66 16.76 5.69
N PRO A 122 4.57 15.92 6.20
CA PRO A 122 5.79 15.36 5.57
C PRO A 122 5.47 14.32 4.48
N LYS A 123 6.46 14.09 3.60
CA LYS A 123 6.33 13.19 2.43
C LYS A 123 5.95 11.77 2.83
N VAL A 124 5.16 11.14 1.97
CA VAL A 124 4.67 9.77 2.13
C VAL A 124 5.72 8.76 1.67
N LYS A 125 5.94 7.73 2.48
CA LYS A 125 6.61 6.49 2.09
C LYS A 125 5.58 5.41 1.84
N MET A 126 5.74 4.66 0.75
CA MET A 126 4.90 3.51 0.42
C MET A 126 5.72 2.24 0.61
N ARG A 127 5.25 1.38 1.51
CA ARG A 127 5.88 0.10 1.84
C ARG A 127 5.07 -1.04 1.27
N GLU A 128 5.70 -1.90 0.49
CA GLU A 128 5.06 -3.10 -0.05
C GLU A 128 4.98 -4.19 1.03
N CYS A 129 3.81 -4.84 1.14
CA CYS A 129 3.58 -5.96 2.04
C CYS A 129 3.73 -7.26 1.26
N PHE A 130 4.57 -8.17 1.75
CA PHE A 130 4.77 -9.51 1.21
C PHE A 130 4.04 -10.53 2.07
N LEU A 131 3.49 -11.54 1.44
CA LEU A 131 2.79 -12.66 2.06
C LEU A 131 3.60 -13.94 1.97
N ASP A 132 4.42 -14.05 0.93
CA ASP A 132 5.30 -15.19 0.73
C ASP A 132 6.71 -14.86 1.25
N MET A 133 7.18 -15.71 2.17
CA MET A 133 8.49 -15.59 2.79
C MET A 133 9.63 -15.68 1.77
N ASN A 134 9.48 -16.56 0.76
CA ASN A 134 10.51 -16.76 -0.24
C ASN A 134 10.60 -15.55 -1.18
N GLN A 135 9.44 -15.01 -1.58
CA GLN A 135 9.40 -13.77 -2.39
C GLN A 135 10.02 -12.60 -1.63
N PHE A 136 9.71 -12.46 -0.34
CA PHE A 136 10.32 -11.43 0.50
C PHE A 136 11.84 -11.61 0.58
N ALA A 137 12.31 -12.83 0.90
CA ALA A 137 13.73 -13.13 1.03
C ALA A 137 14.53 -12.90 -0.27
N ASN A 138 13.90 -13.20 -1.42
CA ASN A 138 14.54 -13.00 -2.73
C ASN A 138 14.53 -11.53 -3.19
N THR A 139 13.65 -10.70 -2.61
CA THR A 139 13.52 -9.29 -2.99
C THR A 139 14.35 -8.38 -2.10
N VAL A 140 14.50 -8.73 -0.82
CA VAL A 140 15.19 -7.92 0.19
C VAL A 140 16.69 -8.18 0.14
N GLN A 141 17.46 -7.10 0.06
CA GLN A 141 18.92 -7.15 0.13
C GLN A 141 19.43 -6.75 1.53
N PHE A 142 18.76 -5.81 2.18
CA PHE A 142 19.14 -5.29 3.48
C PHE A 142 18.03 -5.53 4.50
N LEU A 143 18.39 -6.14 5.64
CA LEU A 143 17.47 -6.25 6.77
C LEU A 143 17.52 -4.96 7.58
N LYS A 144 16.36 -4.33 7.79
CA LYS A 144 16.27 -3.05 8.49
C LYS A 144 15.84 -3.21 9.94
N ALA A 145 14.79 -3.99 10.17
CA ALA A 145 14.29 -4.22 11.51
C ALA A 145 13.48 -5.52 11.61
N ILE A 146 13.48 -6.10 12.80
CA ILE A 146 12.56 -7.15 13.23
C ILE A 146 11.75 -6.58 14.40
N ARG A 147 10.42 -6.69 14.34
CA ARG A 147 9.51 -6.36 15.42
C ARG A 147 8.85 -7.63 15.93
N LEU A 148 9.02 -7.90 17.20
CA LEU A 148 8.46 -9.04 17.92
C LEU A 148 7.41 -8.51 18.89
N VAL A 149 6.22 -9.09 18.88
CA VAL A 149 5.13 -8.76 19.80
C VAL A 149 4.82 -9.98 20.65
N GLN A 150 4.77 -9.79 21.97
CA GLN A 150 4.37 -10.77 22.95
C GLN A 150 3.21 -10.19 23.75
N GLU A 151 2.06 -10.83 23.72
CA GLU A 151 0.86 -10.45 24.47
C GLU A 151 0.29 -11.70 25.15
N GLN A 152 -0.12 -12.70 24.38
CA GLN A 152 -0.58 -13.99 24.91
C GLN A 152 0.59 -14.85 25.42
N ALA A 153 1.72 -14.80 24.75
CA ALA A 153 2.93 -15.53 25.14
C ALA A 153 3.45 -15.14 26.53
N LEU A 154 3.18 -13.90 26.99
CA LEU A 154 3.52 -13.47 28.36
C LEU A 154 2.69 -14.18 29.45
N HIS A 155 1.55 -14.78 29.07
CA HIS A 155 0.76 -15.60 29.99
C HIS A 155 1.27 -17.05 30.12
N ASN A 156 2.15 -17.47 29.21
CA ASN A 156 2.81 -18.78 29.25
C ASN A 156 4.07 -18.71 30.12
N GLU A 157 4.43 -19.83 30.78
CA GLU A 157 5.60 -19.89 31.67
C GLU A 157 6.89 -19.44 30.97
N THR A 158 7.09 -19.82 29.69
CA THR A 158 8.27 -19.47 28.89
C THR A 158 8.38 -17.96 28.62
N GLY A 159 7.26 -17.27 28.32
CA GLY A 159 7.25 -15.83 28.09
C GLY A 159 7.44 -15.01 29.35
N ARG A 160 6.86 -15.45 30.50
CA ARG A 160 7.09 -14.89 31.80
C ARG A 160 8.56 -14.98 32.22
N ASP A 161 9.18 -16.12 31.98
CA ASP A 161 10.59 -16.34 32.29
C ASP A 161 11.53 -15.39 31.55
N LEU A 162 11.25 -15.12 30.28
CA LEU A 162 12.08 -14.20 29.48
C LEU A 162 11.99 -12.76 30.00
N PHE A 163 10.79 -12.28 30.32
CA PHE A 163 10.60 -10.94 30.89
C PHE A 163 11.18 -10.85 32.31
N SER A 164 10.90 -11.85 33.18
CA SER A 164 11.35 -11.87 34.57
C SER A 164 12.87 -11.91 34.67
N ARG A 165 13.53 -12.66 33.80
CA ARG A 165 15.00 -12.77 33.79
C ARG A 165 15.71 -11.51 33.30
N VAL A 166 15.07 -10.75 32.42
CA VAL A 166 15.74 -9.62 31.73
C VAL A 166 15.43 -8.28 32.42
N ILE A 167 14.22 -8.09 32.95
CA ILE A 167 13.78 -6.77 33.43
C ILE A 167 12.98 -6.86 34.73
N GLY A 168 12.09 -7.86 34.86
CA GLY A 168 11.09 -7.88 35.95
C GLY A 168 11.70 -7.98 37.33
N ASN A 169 12.73 -8.81 37.54
CA ASN A 169 13.40 -8.99 38.82
C ASN A 169 14.18 -7.75 39.25
N ASP A 170 14.80 -7.04 38.27
CA ASP A 170 15.62 -5.88 38.58
C ASP A 170 14.77 -4.63 38.88
N LEU A 171 13.58 -4.53 38.29
CA LEU A 171 12.69 -3.40 38.47
C LEU A 171 11.55 -3.63 39.45
N GLY A 172 11.34 -4.87 39.91
CA GLY A 172 10.27 -5.23 40.86
C GLY A 172 8.85 -4.96 40.29
N ILE A 173 8.67 -5.06 38.98
CA ILE A 173 7.39 -4.82 38.31
C ILE A 173 6.75 -6.11 37.79
N ASP A 174 5.42 -6.18 37.80
CA ASP A 174 4.67 -7.29 37.23
C ASP A 174 4.85 -7.36 35.72
N ALA A 175 4.67 -8.56 35.13
CA ALA A 175 4.74 -8.76 33.70
C ALA A 175 3.73 -7.85 32.95
N PRO A 176 4.18 -7.11 31.94
CA PRO A 176 3.30 -6.23 31.17
C PRO A 176 2.26 -7.03 30.39
N LYS A 177 1.10 -6.43 30.12
CA LYS A 177 0.08 -7.05 29.25
C LYS A 177 0.57 -7.29 27.82
N LYS A 178 1.51 -6.46 27.37
CA LYS A 178 2.06 -6.52 26.01
C LYS A 178 3.50 -6.03 26.02
N MET A 179 4.38 -6.78 25.40
CA MET A 179 5.76 -6.39 25.13
C MET A 179 6.02 -6.29 23.65
N VAL A 180 6.66 -5.21 23.22
CA VAL A 180 7.08 -5.00 21.84
C VAL A 180 8.58 -4.78 21.80
N THR A 181 9.30 -5.72 21.20
CA THR A 181 10.74 -5.62 20.99
C THR A 181 11.01 -5.25 19.55
N LYS A 182 11.76 -4.17 19.30
CA LYS A 182 12.24 -3.78 17.98
C LYS A 182 13.75 -3.92 17.94
N ILE A 183 14.24 -4.77 17.05
CA ILE A 183 15.65 -4.97 16.75
C ILE A 183 15.93 -4.24 15.44
N SER A 184 16.85 -3.28 15.47
CA SER A 184 17.28 -2.55 14.25
C SER A 184 18.66 -3.04 13.82
N PHE A 185 18.87 -3.16 12.52
CA PHE A 185 20.11 -3.65 11.93
C PHE A 185 20.83 -2.52 11.20
N PRO A 186 22.19 -2.55 11.14
CA PRO A 186 22.95 -1.67 10.29
C PRO A 186 22.57 -1.93 8.82
N HIS A 187 22.81 -0.94 7.95
CA HIS A 187 22.53 -1.06 6.51
C HIS A 187 23.64 -1.91 5.84
N GLU A 188 23.57 -3.22 6.09
CA GLU A 188 24.50 -4.21 5.56
C GLU A 188 23.74 -5.36 4.87
N PRO A 189 24.28 -5.94 3.79
CA PRO A 189 23.66 -7.09 3.13
C PRO A 189 23.56 -8.30 4.07
N VAL A 190 22.41 -8.96 4.08
CA VAL A 190 22.17 -10.14 4.93
C VAL A 190 22.36 -11.41 4.12
N ALA A 191 23.48 -12.11 4.35
CA ALA A 191 23.82 -13.33 3.62
C ALA A 191 22.85 -14.51 3.85
N ASN A 192 22.15 -14.56 4.99
CA ASN A 192 21.35 -15.73 5.41
C ASN A 192 19.90 -15.34 5.78
N LEU A 193 19.29 -14.40 5.05
CA LEU A 193 17.94 -13.93 5.36
C LEU A 193 16.90 -15.07 5.42
N HIS A 194 16.98 -16.03 4.50
CA HIS A 194 16.11 -17.21 4.48
C HIS A 194 16.16 -18.01 5.79
N THR A 195 17.36 -18.25 6.30
CA THR A 195 17.55 -18.98 7.56
C THR A 195 17.01 -18.22 8.75
N ILE A 196 17.19 -16.89 8.77
CA ILE A 196 16.65 -16.01 9.83
C ILE A 196 15.11 -16.07 9.80
N LEU A 197 14.51 -15.95 8.61
CA LEU A 197 13.06 -16.03 8.45
C LEU A 197 12.50 -17.38 8.91
N GLN A 198 13.11 -18.48 8.49
CA GLN A 198 12.69 -19.82 8.91
C GLN A 198 12.73 -20.00 10.44
N LYS A 199 13.80 -19.57 11.10
CA LYS A 199 13.91 -19.63 12.56
C LYS A 199 12.87 -18.76 13.26
N LEU A 200 12.63 -17.54 12.77
CA LEU A 200 11.59 -16.68 13.33
C LEU A 200 10.19 -17.28 13.15
N GLY A 201 9.94 -17.93 12.01
CA GLY A 201 8.70 -18.68 11.76
C GLY A 201 8.53 -19.85 12.73
N GLN A 202 9.60 -20.61 13.01
CA GLN A 202 9.58 -21.67 14.01
C GLN A 202 9.23 -21.12 15.41
N HIS A 203 9.91 -20.06 15.85
CA HIS A 203 9.62 -19.43 17.15
C HIS A 203 8.19 -18.87 17.23
N LYS A 204 7.63 -18.38 16.11
CA LYS A 204 6.22 -17.99 16.04
C LYS A 204 5.29 -19.19 16.21
N ASN A 205 5.57 -20.31 15.53
CA ASN A 205 4.80 -21.55 15.62
C ASN A 205 4.89 -22.18 17.03
N ASP A 206 6.01 -21.99 17.72
CA ASP A 206 6.21 -22.42 19.12
C ASP A 206 5.54 -21.46 20.13
N ASN A 207 4.72 -20.52 19.66
CA ASN A 207 4.04 -19.51 20.47
C ASN A 207 4.96 -18.65 21.36
N MET A 208 6.21 -18.47 20.96
CA MET A 208 7.13 -17.55 21.65
C MET A 208 6.78 -16.09 21.39
N PHE A 209 6.15 -15.80 20.25
CA PHE A 209 5.71 -14.46 19.83
C PHE A 209 4.31 -14.53 19.23
N ASP A 210 3.48 -13.57 19.59
CA ASP A 210 2.14 -13.44 19.00
C ASP A 210 2.21 -12.87 17.58
N GLN A 211 3.13 -11.91 17.34
CA GLN A 211 3.36 -11.35 16.01
C GLN A 211 4.86 -11.17 15.74
N VAL A 212 5.26 -11.49 14.52
CA VAL A 212 6.61 -11.27 14.00
C VAL A 212 6.52 -10.50 12.71
N VAL A 213 7.05 -9.28 12.69
CA VAL A 213 7.09 -8.40 11.51
C VAL A 213 8.54 -8.13 11.13
N ILE A 214 8.88 -8.30 9.87
CA ILE A 214 10.22 -8.11 9.34
C ILE A 214 10.17 -6.99 8.29
N ILE A 215 11.10 -6.04 8.42
CA ILE A 215 11.24 -4.91 7.51
C ILE A 215 12.63 -5.00 6.89
N GLY A 216 12.67 -4.96 5.56
CA GLY A 216 13.88 -4.91 4.79
C GLY A 216 13.81 -3.89 3.67
N GLU A 217 14.90 -3.74 2.93
CA GLU A 217 15.01 -2.88 1.76
C GLU A 217 15.52 -3.69 0.57
N ASP A 218 15.01 -3.38 -0.62
CA ASP A 218 15.54 -3.93 -1.87
C ASP A 218 16.80 -3.18 -2.32
N ALA A 219 17.40 -3.59 -3.44
CA ALA A 219 18.60 -2.99 -4.02
C ALA A 219 18.43 -1.49 -4.37
N PHE A 220 17.20 -1.00 -4.46
CA PHE A 220 16.85 0.40 -4.78
C PHE A 220 16.47 1.22 -3.55
N GLY A 221 16.63 0.66 -2.34
CA GLY A 221 16.26 1.32 -1.08
C GLY A 221 14.76 1.38 -0.81
N ALA A 222 13.94 0.62 -1.55
CA ALA A 222 12.51 0.57 -1.31
C ALA A 222 12.18 -0.38 -0.15
N GLU A 223 11.48 0.12 0.87
CA GLU A 223 11.09 -0.69 2.02
C GLU A 223 10.09 -1.77 1.64
N LYS A 224 10.31 -2.96 2.20
CA LYS A 224 9.50 -4.16 2.09
C LYS A 224 9.14 -4.65 3.50
N LYS A 225 7.92 -5.17 3.65
CA LYS A 225 7.45 -5.75 4.91
C LYS A 225 7.02 -7.19 4.69
N PHE A 226 7.40 -8.05 5.60
CA PHE A 226 6.85 -9.39 5.73
C PHE A 226 6.25 -9.55 7.13
N ASP A 227 5.05 -10.09 7.22
CA ASP A 227 4.33 -10.32 8.47
C ASP A 227 3.79 -11.75 8.44
N TYR A 228 4.18 -12.58 9.40
CA TYR A 228 3.74 -13.98 9.50
C TYR A 228 2.23 -14.13 9.72
N GLU A 229 1.53 -13.08 10.14
CA GLU A 229 0.09 -13.12 10.38
C GLU A 229 -0.75 -12.54 9.24
N SER A 230 -0.12 -11.82 8.31
CA SER A 230 -0.85 -11.24 7.18
C SER A 230 -1.17 -12.32 6.15
N PHE A 231 -2.33 -12.93 6.24
CA PHE A 231 -2.85 -13.90 5.27
C PHE A 231 -3.58 -13.26 4.07
N ILE A 232 -3.59 -11.94 3.97
CA ILE A 232 -4.35 -11.25 2.92
C ILE A 232 -3.49 -11.19 1.68
N GLY A 233 -3.78 -12.09 0.74
CA GLY A 233 -3.27 -12.05 -0.63
C GLY A 233 -3.75 -10.81 -1.39
N ASP A 234 -3.44 -10.78 -2.67
CA ASP A 234 -3.99 -9.75 -3.54
C ASP A 234 -5.53 -9.71 -3.44
N ILE A 235 -6.10 -8.53 -3.33
CA ILE A 235 -7.54 -8.35 -3.39
C ILE A 235 -7.98 -8.44 -4.85
N ILE A 236 -8.96 -9.27 -5.13
CA ILE A 236 -9.53 -9.42 -6.46
C ILE A 236 -10.99 -8.98 -6.39
N ILE A 237 -11.35 -8.01 -7.23
CA ILE A 237 -12.74 -7.61 -7.42
C ILE A 237 -13.19 -7.94 -8.84
N ASP A 238 -14.46 -8.29 -8.96
CA ASP A 238 -15.08 -8.56 -10.25
C ASP A 238 -15.76 -7.28 -10.75
N VAL A 239 -15.16 -6.67 -11.78
CA VAL A 239 -15.65 -5.47 -12.46
C VAL A 239 -15.36 -5.59 -13.95
N GLU A 240 -16.33 -5.19 -14.74
CA GLU A 240 -16.24 -5.21 -16.20
C GLU A 240 -15.91 -3.82 -16.77
N LYS A 241 -15.29 -3.82 -17.93
CA LYS A 241 -15.08 -2.59 -18.67
C LYS A 241 -16.32 -2.25 -19.50
N ASN A 242 -16.61 -0.96 -19.59
CA ASN A 242 -17.65 -0.45 -20.46
C ASN A 242 -17.27 -0.56 -21.96
N TYR A 243 -18.14 -0.09 -22.84
CA TYR A 243 -17.92 -0.12 -24.30
C TYR A 243 -16.70 0.71 -24.74
N ASP A 244 -16.24 1.70 -23.97
CA ASP A 244 -15.01 2.47 -24.22
C ASP A 244 -13.75 1.76 -23.73
N ASN A 245 -13.87 0.48 -23.31
CA ASN A 245 -12.80 -0.31 -22.72
C ASN A 245 -12.24 0.28 -21.40
N ARG A 246 -13.08 1.01 -20.65
CA ARG A 246 -12.75 1.67 -19.38
C ARG A 246 -13.57 1.11 -18.24
N TYR A 247 -12.99 1.10 -17.05
CA TYR A 247 -13.72 0.79 -15.83
C TYR A 247 -14.51 2.01 -15.33
N VAL A 248 -15.69 1.77 -14.77
CA VAL A 248 -16.47 2.81 -14.09
C VAL A 248 -15.92 2.99 -12.69
N ALA A 249 -15.35 4.17 -12.40
CA ALA A 249 -14.64 4.41 -11.13
C ALA A 249 -15.51 4.18 -9.88
N THR A 250 -16.78 4.55 -9.93
CA THR A 250 -17.74 4.31 -8.83
C THR A 250 -17.97 2.82 -8.59
N GLU A 251 -18.07 2.00 -9.65
CA GLU A 251 -18.24 0.56 -9.53
C GLU A 251 -16.99 -0.09 -8.91
N VAL A 252 -15.79 0.28 -9.37
CA VAL A 252 -14.53 -0.19 -8.79
C VAL A 252 -14.46 0.16 -7.30
N ARG A 253 -14.78 1.39 -6.94
CA ARG A 253 -14.82 1.87 -5.56
C ARG A 253 -15.75 1.04 -4.70
N ASP A 254 -17.01 0.90 -5.13
CA ASP A 254 -18.07 0.26 -4.34
C ASP A 254 -17.80 -1.25 -4.19
N ARG A 255 -17.32 -1.91 -5.23
CA ARG A 255 -16.91 -3.32 -5.16
C ARG A 255 -15.72 -3.52 -4.22
N LEU A 256 -14.75 -2.61 -4.25
CA LEU A 256 -13.59 -2.71 -3.36
C LEU A 256 -14.00 -2.51 -1.89
N ILE A 257 -14.90 -1.55 -1.59
CA ILE A 257 -15.46 -1.35 -0.25
C ILE A 257 -16.20 -2.61 0.22
N SER A 258 -17.05 -3.17 -0.62
CA SER A 258 -17.81 -4.40 -0.29
C SER A 258 -16.89 -5.57 0.09
N VAL A 259 -15.83 -5.81 -0.71
CA VAL A 259 -14.84 -6.88 -0.42
C VAL A 259 -14.05 -6.63 0.85
N LEU A 260 -13.77 -5.36 1.18
CA LEU A 260 -13.01 -4.98 2.38
C LEU A 260 -13.86 -4.91 3.67
N GLY A 261 -15.13 -5.31 3.62
CA GLY A 261 -16.01 -5.34 4.78
C GLY A 261 -16.56 -3.97 5.19
N GLY A 262 -16.80 -3.12 4.19
CA GLY A 262 -17.30 -1.76 4.39
C GLY A 262 -18.84 -1.62 4.50
N ASP A 263 -19.60 -2.69 4.73
CA ASP A 263 -21.06 -2.66 4.73
C ASP A 263 -21.70 -1.94 5.95
N GLU A 264 -20.91 -1.45 6.89
CA GLU A 264 -21.41 -0.62 7.99
C GLU A 264 -21.40 0.87 7.62
N ASN A 265 -22.59 1.42 7.27
CA ASN A 265 -22.94 2.84 7.16
C ASN A 265 -22.58 3.61 5.85
N VAL A 266 -23.05 3.16 4.71
CA VAL A 266 -23.22 4.05 3.53
C VAL A 266 -24.65 4.65 3.47
N GLN A 267 -25.49 4.45 4.47
CA GLN A 267 -26.79 5.12 4.58
C GLN A 267 -26.71 6.27 5.59
N GLY A 268 -26.36 7.46 5.14
CA GLY A 268 -26.49 8.65 5.98
C GLY A 268 -25.56 9.80 5.60
N ALA A 269 -25.77 10.42 4.48
CA ALA A 269 -25.41 11.82 4.23
C ALA A 269 -26.30 12.40 3.12
#